data_1ec651f6d78ae98db04cb8754d0d418e
#
_entry.id   1ec651f6d78ae98db04cb8754d0d418e
#
_cell.length_a   1.000
_cell.length_b   1.000
_cell.length_c   1.000
_cell.angle_alpha   90.00
_cell.angle_beta   90.00
_cell.angle_gamma   90.00
#
_symmetry.space_group_name_H-M   'P 1'
#
loop_
_entity.id
_entity.type
_entity.pdbx_description
1 polymer ?
#
loop_
_entity_poly.entity_id
_entity_poly.type
_entity_poly.pdbx_seq_one_letter_code
_entity_poly.pdbx_strand_id
1 'polypeptide(L)'
;MNEMALKYGCNPNQKIAKVYMKDGKDLPFTVLNGRPGFINLLDAFNSWQLVKELKEATGLPAAASFKHVSPAGAAVATELSDILKKIYFVDDLELSPIASAYAAARGADRMSSYGDFAALSDMCDKETALLLKREVSDGVIAPGYTEEALEILKSKRNGSYLVMQMNPDYVPEEQETKQVFGICFEQSRNNAKITTELLAECPTKNKNIPDTAARDLLVALITLKYTQSNSVCYVKGGQAIGIGAGQQSRIHCTSLVLTLFHVDESDATERLVGCFNRRGLLVENKRLVEFGTLHGNGSQAHVGGCACGVVLGSLAVVFFSLVEITHEKIAFT
;
A
#
# COMPACT_ATOMS: atom_id res chain seq x y z
N MET A 1 5.58 5.62 -28.35
CA MET A 1 4.12 5.45 -28.64
C MET A 1 3.36 6.39 -27.72
N ASN A 2 2.63 7.34 -28.27
CA ASN A 2 1.94 8.39 -27.50
C ASN A 2 0.51 8.01 -27.04
N GLU A 3 -0.09 6.97 -27.60
CA GLU A 3 -1.36 6.41 -27.16
C GLU A 3 -1.45 4.89 -27.34
N MET A 4 -2.31 4.25 -26.58
CA MET A 4 -2.59 2.80 -26.66
C MET A 4 -4.09 2.57 -26.50
N ALA A 5 -4.69 1.80 -27.42
CA ALA A 5 -6.06 1.34 -27.32
C ALA A 5 -6.19 0.22 -26.27
N LEU A 6 -7.21 0.31 -25.44
CA LEU A 6 -7.55 -0.67 -24.41
C LEU A 6 -8.73 -1.54 -24.84
N LYS A 7 -8.89 -2.70 -24.22
CA LYS A 7 -9.98 -3.62 -24.54
C LYS A 7 -11.36 -3.02 -24.23
N TYR A 8 -11.48 -2.33 -23.10
CA TYR A 8 -12.66 -1.58 -22.60
C TYR A 8 -12.21 -0.67 -21.45
N GLY A 9 -13.10 0.20 -20.99
CA GLY A 9 -12.86 1.08 -19.84
C GLY A 9 -12.94 0.35 -18.49
N CYS A 10 -13.47 1.00 -17.46
CA CYS A 10 -13.65 0.37 -16.15
C CYS A 10 -14.59 -0.85 -16.20
N ASN A 11 -15.58 -0.82 -17.10
CA ASN A 11 -16.57 -1.88 -17.24
C ASN A 11 -16.62 -2.39 -18.69
N PRO A 12 -16.99 -3.67 -18.93
CA PRO A 12 -16.98 -4.28 -20.26
C PRO A 12 -17.91 -3.64 -21.30
N ASN A 13 -18.91 -2.88 -20.86
CA ASN A 13 -19.80 -2.11 -21.75
C ASN A 13 -19.19 -0.80 -22.26
N GLN A 14 -18.09 -0.33 -21.67
CA GLN A 14 -17.34 0.85 -22.10
C GLN A 14 -16.35 0.49 -23.21
N LYS A 15 -16.84 0.31 -24.43
CA LYS A 15 -16.09 -0.31 -25.56
C LYS A 15 -14.96 0.54 -26.10
N ILE A 16 -15.07 1.86 -26.06
CA ILE A 16 -14.02 2.77 -26.52
C ILE A 16 -13.21 3.19 -25.32
N ALA A 17 -11.97 2.72 -25.24
CA ALA A 17 -11.06 3.06 -24.17
C ALA A 17 -9.64 3.15 -24.72
N LYS A 18 -8.88 4.15 -24.24
CA LYS A 18 -7.47 4.34 -24.57
C LYS A 18 -6.73 5.03 -23.42
N VAL A 19 -5.42 4.88 -23.40
CA VAL A 19 -4.49 5.65 -22.58
C VAL A 19 -3.59 6.46 -23.49
N TYR A 20 -3.32 7.68 -23.12
CA TYR A 20 -2.47 8.61 -23.90
C TYR A 20 -1.90 9.71 -23.01
N MET A 21 -0.81 10.34 -23.47
CA MET A 21 -0.25 11.54 -22.85
C MET A 21 -0.97 12.77 -23.35
N LYS A 22 -1.45 13.62 -22.42
CA LYS A 22 -2.19 14.87 -22.74
C LYS A 22 -1.36 15.85 -23.61
N ASP A 23 -0.04 15.87 -23.37
CA ASP A 23 0.91 16.71 -24.11
C ASP A 23 1.40 16.08 -25.42
N GLY A 24 0.89 14.92 -25.80
CA GLY A 24 1.24 14.19 -27.02
C GLY A 24 2.61 13.50 -26.99
N LYS A 25 3.32 13.52 -25.86
CA LYS A 25 4.58 12.78 -25.69
C LYS A 25 4.35 11.27 -25.67
N ASP A 26 5.43 10.54 -25.73
CA ASP A 26 5.39 9.08 -25.59
C ASP A 26 4.96 8.68 -24.19
N LEU A 27 4.27 7.54 -24.10
CA LEU A 27 3.89 6.92 -22.83
C LEU A 27 5.15 6.58 -22.03
N PRO A 28 5.19 6.89 -20.71
CA PRO A 28 6.38 6.66 -19.87
C PRO A 28 6.56 5.21 -19.46
N PHE A 29 5.88 4.28 -20.09
CA PHE A 29 5.95 2.85 -19.82
C PHE A 29 5.90 2.03 -21.11
N THR A 30 6.38 0.81 -21.02
CA THR A 30 6.33 -0.18 -22.10
C THR A 30 5.62 -1.44 -21.62
N VAL A 31 4.74 -2.00 -22.43
CA VAL A 31 4.16 -3.33 -22.21
C VAL A 31 5.08 -4.36 -22.85
N LEU A 32 5.77 -5.15 -22.02
CA LEU A 32 6.72 -6.18 -22.45
C LEU A 32 6.01 -7.50 -22.80
N ASN A 33 4.85 -7.76 -22.19
CA ASN A 33 4.01 -8.93 -22.45
C ASN A 33 2.56 -8.66 -22.04
N GLY A 34 1.64 -9.38 -22.66
CA GLY A 34 0.22 -9.30 -22.35
C GLY A 34 -0.48 -8.05 -22.92
N ARG A 35 -1.68 -7.78 -22.44
CA ARG A 35 -2.49 -6.64 -22.89
C ARG A 35 -3.21 -6.01 -21.69
N PRO A 36 -2.92 -4.75 -21.32
CA PRO A 36 -3.52 -4.13 -20.17
C PRO A 36 -5.00 -3.81 -20.39
N GLY A 37 -5.78 -3.95 -19.29
CA GLY A 37 -7.09 -3.35 -19.14
C GLY A 37 -6.98 -1.96 -18.48
N PHE A 38 -8.08 -1.21 -18.47
CA PHE A 38 -8.14 0.12 -17.89
C PHE A 38 -7.81 0.12 -16.38
N ILE A 39 -8.42 -0.78 -15.62
CA ILE A 39 -8.17 -0.93 -14.17
C ILE A 39 -6.73 -1.40 -13.91
N ASN A 40 -6.19 -2.32 -14.75
CA ASN A 40 -4.79 -2.75 -14.59
C ASN A 40 -3.82 -1.56 -14.68
N LEU A 41 -4.06 -0.59 -15.56
CA LEU A 41 -3.21 0.60 -15.66
C LEU A 41 -3.36 1.52 -14.45
N LEU A 42 -4.59 1.68 -13.92
CA LEU A 42 -4.78 2.44 -12.69
C LEU A 42 -4.08 1.79 -11.51
N ASP A 43 -4.18 0.46 -11.36
CA ASP A 43 -3.45 -0.29 -10.33
C ASP A 43 -1.93 -0.14 -10.52
N ALA A 44 -1.44 -0.32 -11.75
CA ALA A 44 -0.02 -0.22 -12.08
C ALA A 44 0.57 1.15 -11.69
N PHE A 45 -0.08 2.24 -12.10
CA PHE A 45 0.49 3.57 -11.88
C PHE A 45 0.36 4.05 -10.43
N ASN A 46 -0.71 3.68 -9.72
CA ASN A 46 -0.83 4.02 -8.31
C ASN A 46 0.13 3.20 -7.46
N SER A 47 0.26 1.90 -7.72
CA SER A 47 1.21 1.05 -7.01
C SER A 47 2.67 1.40 -7.30
N TRP A 48 2.99 1.81 -8.55
CA TRP A 48 4.32 2.29 -8.90
C TRP A 48 4.75 3.51 -8.09
N GLN A 49 3.87 4.50 -7.97
CA GLN A 49 4.14 5.69 -7.16
C GLN A 49 4.43 5.33 -5.70
N LEU A 50 3.61 4.42 -5.14
CA LEU A 50 3.77 3.96 -3.77
C LEU A 50 5.14 3.30 -3.55
N VAL A 51 5.53 2.32 -4.38
CA VAL A 51 6.80 1.60 -4.18
C VAL A 51 8.03 2.48 -4.45
N LYS A 52 7.93 3.42 -5.40
CA LYS A 52 8.98 4.41 -5.66
C LYS A 52 9.21 5.30 -4.43
N GLU A 53 8.14 5.84 -3.84
CA GLU A 53 8.23 6.69 -2.65
C GLU A 53 8.69 5.91 -1.42
N LEU A 54 8.26 4.65 -1.23
CA LEU A 54 8.76 3.78 -0.17
C LEU A 54 10.28 3.58 -0.27
N LYS A 55 10.79 3.30 -1.47
CA LYS A 55 12.22 3.15 -1.70
C LYS A 55 12.97 4.46 -1.43
N GLU A 56 12.47 5.59 -1.92
CA GLU A 56 13.09 6.90 -1.69
C GLU A 56 13.14 7.26 -0.20
N ALA A 57 12.08 6.95 0.56
CA ALA A 57 11.99 7.29 1.98
C ALA A 57 12.79 6.37 2.90
N THR A 58 12.95 5.09 2.54
CA THR A 58 13.56 4.07 3.42
C THR A 58 14.93 3.59 2.94
N GLY A 59 15.28 3.82 1.68
CA GLY A 59 16.49 3.27 1.04
C GLY A 59 16.41 1.76 0.75
N LEU A 60 15.29 1.10 1.05
CA LEU A 60 15.11 -0.33 0.90
C LEU A 60 14.29 -0.66 -0.36
N PRO A 61 14.55 -1.81 -1.02
CA PRO A 61 13.64 -2.32 -2.03
C PRO A 61 12.23 -2.44 -1.49
N ALA A 62 11.24 -2.05 -2.30
CA ALA A 62 9.85 -2.01 -1.89
C ALA A 62 8.92 -2.68 -2.91
N ALA A 63 7.86 -3.28 -2.42
CA ALA A 63 6.84 -3.89 -3.26
C ALA A 63 5.43 -3.60 -2.73
N ALA A 64 4.46 -3.68 -3.62
CA ALA A 64 3.05 -3.54 -3.29
C ALA A 64 2.19 -4.54 -4.06
N SER A 65 1.09 -4.95 -3.44
CA SER A 65 0.00 -5.70 -4.04
C SER A 65 -1.20 -4.78 -4.12
N PHE A 66 -1.67 -4.47 -5.32
CA PHE A 66 -2.80 -3.56 -5.56
C PHE A 66 -4.01 -4.29 -6.10
N LYS A 67 -5.17 -3.84 -5.69
CA LYS A 67 -6.44 -4.32 -6.21
C LYS A 67 -7.49 -3.21 -6.18
N HIS A 68 -8.17 -3.00 -7.32
CA HIS A 68 -9.20 -1.97 -7.45
C HIS A 68 -8.74 -0.58 -6.99
N VAL A 69 -7.53 -0.19 -7.45
CA VAL A 69 -6.92 1.13 -7.21
C VAL A 69 -6.59 1.41 -5.73
N SER A 70 -6.45 0.35 -4.93
CA SER A 70 -6.03 0.46 -3.53
C SER A 70 -5.01 -0.63 -3.19
N PRO A 71 -4.08 -0.37 -2.25
CA PRO A 71 -3.17 -1.40 -1.79
C PRO A 71 -3.92 -2.44 -0.95
N ALA A 72 -3.76 -3.72 -1.31
CA ALA A 72 -4.06 -4.84 -0.43
C ALA A 72 -2.91 -5.09 0.55
N GLY A 73 -1.69 -4.70 0.16
CA GLY A 73 -0.52 -4.72 1.00
C GLY A 73 0.64 -3.94 0.38
N ALA A 74 1.56 -3.50 1.22
CA ALA A 74 2.79 -2.82 0.84
C ALA A 74 3.89 -3.16 1.85
N ALA A 75 5.12 -3.33 1.38
CA ALA A 75 6.24 -3.63 2.26
C ALA A 75 7.57 -3.18 1.67
N VAL A 76 8.54 -2.97 2.56
CA VAL A 76 9.94 -2.83 2.22
C VAL A 76 10.69 -4.12 2.54
N ALA A 77 11.84 -4.33 1.90
CA ALA A 77 12.66 -5.52 2.11
C ALA A 77 13.17 -5.58 3.55
N THR A 78 12.69 -6.57 4.28
CA THR A 78 13.17 -6.95 5.60
C THR A 78 13.34 -8.46 5.65
N GLU A 79 14.13 -8.94 6.61
CA GLU A 79 14.25 -10.36 6.82
C GLU A 79 12.91 -10.94 7.33
N LEU A 80 12.42 -11.96 6.66
CA LEU A 80 11.23 -12.69 7.09
C LEU A 80 11.63 -13.83 8.04
N SER A 81 10.96 -13.90 9.18
CA SER A 81 11.11 -15.04 10.09
C SER A 81 10.65 -16.35 9.40
N ASP A 82 11.12 -17.48 9.88
CA ASP A 82 10.70 -18.79 9.35
C ASP A 82 9.19 -19.02 9.50
N ILE A 83 8.57 -18.41 10.52
CA ILE A 83 7.13 -18.44 10.72
C ILE A 83 6.43 -17.65 9.61
N LEU A 84 6.88 -16.43 9.31
CA LEU A 84 6.32 -15.62 8.24
C LEU A 84 6.51 -16.27 6.88
N LYS A 85 7.68 -16.85 6.61
CA LYS A 85 7.91 -17.60 5.36
C LYS A 85 6.88 -18.72 5.17
N LYS A 86 6.59 -19.49 6.23
CA LYS A 86 5.55 -20.53 6.20
C LYS A 86 4.14 -19.97 5.99
N ILE A 87 3.79 -18.89 6.72
CA ILE A 87 2.46 -18.25 6.61
C ILE A 87 2.25 -17.68 5.21
N TYR A 88 3.30 -17.10 4.60
CA TYR A 88 3.25 -16.55 3.25
C TYR A 88 3.47 -17.61 2.16
N PHE A 89 3.70 -18.88 2.56
CA PHE A 89 3.95 -20.01 1.65
C PHE A 89 5.17 -19.77 0.76
N VAL A 90 6.26 -19.29 1.34
CA VAL A 90 7.54 -18.98 0.67
C VAL A 90 8.74 -19.65 1.35
N ASP A 91 8.50 -20.56 2.28
CA ASP A 91 9.53 -21.29 3.03
C ASP A 91 10.34 -22.27 2.17
N ASP A 92 9.85 -22.58 0.98
CA ASP A 92 10.51 -23.39 -0.05
C ASP A 92 11.29 -22.56 -1.09
N LEU A 93 11.31 -21.23 -0.96
CA LEU A 93 11.95 -20.33 -1.91
C LEU A 93 13.15 -19.59 -1.29
N GLU A 94 14.19 -19.45 -2.09
CA GLU A 94 15.19 -18.42 -1.82
C GLU A 94 14.59 -17.06 -2.20
N LEU A 95 14.67 -16.11 -1.28
CA LEU A 95 14.10 -14.79 -1.47
C LEU A 95 15.22 -13.75 -1.60
N SER A 96 15.28 -13.11 -2.74
CA SER A 96 16.02 -11.85 -2.88
C SER A 96 15.37 -10.73 -2.08
N PRO A 97 16.03 -9.59 -1.85
CA PRO A 97 15.41 -8.47 -1.13
C PRO A 97 14.08 -8.03 -1.74
N ILE A 98 13.99 -7.94 -3.07
CA ILE A 98 12.73 -7.52 -3.73
C ILE A 98 11.68 -8.63 -3.70
N ALA A 99 12.06 -9.91 -3.77
CA ALA A 99 11.15 -11.03 -3.56
C ALA A 99 10.60 -11.06 -2.12
N SER A 100 11.46 -10.77 -1.12
CA SER A 100 11.02 -10.66 0.28
C SER A 100 10.01 -9.54 0.48
N ALA A 101 10.25 -8.36 -0.11
CA ALA A 101 9.31 -7.25 -0.06
C ALA A 101 7.95 -7.63 -0.69
N TYR A 102 7.94 -8.31 -1.85
CA TYR A 102 6.69 -8.72 -2.48
C TYR A 102 5.99 -9.85 -1.70
N ALA A 103 6.73 -10.82 -1.18
CA ALA A 103 6.17 -11.86 -0.32
C ALA A 103 5.47 -11.25 0.90
N ALA A 104 6.09 -10.26 1.55
CA ALA A 104 5.51 -9.54 2.68
C ALA A 104 4.29 -8.71 2.25
N ALA A 105 4.39 -7.91 1.19
CA ALA A 105 3.29 -7.09 0.70
C ALA A 105 2.04 -7.92 0.37
N ARG A 106 2.23 -9.02 -0.37
CA ARG A 106 1.14 -9.94 -0.71
C ARG A 106 0.65 -10.74 0.50
N GLY A 107 1.57 -11.13 1.37
CA GLY A 107 1.31 -11.95 2.55
C GLY A 107 0.36 -11.32 3.55
N ALA A 108 0.30 -9.99 3.59
CA ALA A 108 -0.55 -9.23 4.50
C ALA A 108 -2.04 -9.59 4.36
N ASP A 109 -2.52 -9.66 3.12
CA ASP A 109 -3.89 -10.06 2.80
C ASP A 109 -3.90 -10.87 1.51
N ARG A 110 -3.66 -12.17 1.64
CA ARG A 110 -3.60 -13.08 0.50
C ARG A 110 -4.94 -13.24 -0.23
N MET A 111 -6.06 -13.04 0.49
CA MET A 111 -7.39 -13.13 -0.11
C MET A 111 -7.67 -11.93 -1.02
N SER A 112 -7.43 -10.73 -0.54
CA SER A 112 -7.57 -9.51 -1.36
C SER A 112 -6.52 -9.45 -2.48
N SER A 113 -5.34 -10.01 -2.25
CA SER A 113 -4.26 -10.11 -3.26
C SER A 113 -4.49 -11.18 -4.33
N TYR A 114 -5.57 -11.95 -4.26
CA TYR A 114 -5.93 -12.88 -5.34
C TYR A 114 -6.33 -12.14 -6.61
N GLY A 115 -5.49 -12.21 -7.64
CA GLY A 115 -5.64 -11.41 -8.86
C GLY A 115 -5.19 -9.95 -8.67
N ASP A 116 -4.15 -9.73 -7.88
CA ASP A 116 -3.54 -8.43 -7.67
C ASP A 116 -2.77 -7.90 -8.89
N PHE A 117 -2.40 -6.64 -8.81
CA PHE A 117 -1.37 -6.03 -9.63
C PHE A 117 -0.14 -5.77 -8.74
N ALA A 118 0.96 -6.44 -9.07
CA ALA A 118 2.21 -6.32 -8.33
C ALA A 118 3.01 -5.10 -8.80
N ALA A 119 3.59 -4.34 -7.88
CA ALA A 119 4.57 -3.30 -8.19
C ALA A 119 5.87 -3.53 -7.43
N LEU A 120 6.98 -3.29 -8.12
CA LEU A 120 8.33 -3.49 -7.61
C LEU A 120 9.13 -2.20 -7.81
N SER A 121 9.80 -1.72 -6.77
CA SER A 121 10.63 -0.50 -6.85
C SER A 121 11.98 -0.73 -7.55
N ASP A 122 12.37 -1.99 -7.67
CA ASP A 122 13.65 -2.44 -8.21
C ASP A 122 13.44 -3.42 -9.36
N MET A 123 14.55 -3.77 -10.01
CA MET A 123 14.55 -4.75 -11.07
C MET A 123 13.97 -6.08 -10.58
N CYS A 124 13.01 -6.61 -11.31
CA CYS A 124 12.46 -7.93 -11.05
C CYS A 124 13.50 -8.99 -11.40
N ASP A 125 13.95 -9.72 -10.40
CA ASP A 125 14.87 -10.83 -10.54
C ASP A 125 14.16 -12.19 -10.69
N LYS A 126 14.95 -13.24 -10.87
CA LYS A 126 14.46 -14.61 -11.05
C LYS A 126 13.61 -15.09 -9.87
N GLU A 127 14.06 -14.83 -8.65
CA GLU A 127 13.41 -15.25 -7.41
C GLU A 127 12.02 -14.62 -7.30
N THR A 128 11.93 -13.33 -7.57
CA THR A 128 10.66 -12.60 -7.62
C THR A 128 9.75 -13.12 -8.73
N ALA A 129 10.29 -13.40 -9.90
CA ALA A 129 9.52 -13.93 -11.02
C ALA A 129 8.97 -15.35 -10.73
N LEU A 130 9.73 -16.18 -10.03
CA LEU A 130 9.26 -17.51 -9.59
C LEU A 130 8.12 -17.39 -8.58
N LEU A 131 8.22 -16.46 -7.62
CA LEU A 131 7.14 -16.18 -6.69
C LEU A 131 5.88 -15.67 -7.42
N LEU A 132 6.03 -14.67 -8.27
CA LEU A 132 4.93 -14.15 -9.11
C LEU A 132 4.30 -15.24 -9.98
N LYS A 133 5.10 -16.14 -10.55
CA LYS A 133 4.62 -17.22 -11.43
C LYS A 133 3.65 -18.15 -10.73
N ARG A 134 3.89 -18.47 -9.47
CA ARG A 134 3.07 -19.39 -8.70
C ARG A 134 1.80 -18.75 -8.13
N GLU A 135 1.80 -17.44 -7.92
CA GLU A 135 0.66 -16.70 -7.38
C GLU A 135 -0.37 -16.35 -8.46
N VAL A 136 -1.64 -16.19 -8.07
CA VAL A 136 -2.67 -15.63 -8.95
C VAL A 136 -2.56 -14.12 -8.93
N SER A 137 -2.02 -13.55 -10.00
CA SER A 137 -1.78 -12.11 -10.18
C SER A 137 -2.21 -11.71 -11.60
N ASP A 138 -2.66 -10.49 -11.79
CA ASP A 138 -3.10 -9.97 -13.10
C ASP A 138 -1.96 -9.36 -13.90
N GLY A 139 -0.98 -8.78 -13.22
CA GLY A 139 0.18 -8.18 -13.86
C GLY A 139 1.24 -7.71 -12.87
N VAL A 140 2.34 -7.23 -13.43
CA VAL A 140 3.45 -6.67 -12.67
C VAL A 140 4.02 -5.43 -13.37
N ILE A 141 4.39 -4.42 -12.60
CA ILE A 141 5.14 -3.25 -13.05
C ILE A 141 6.45 -3.13 -12.25
N ALA A 142 7.54 -2.88 -12.97
CA ALA A 142 8.88 -2.70 -12.41
C ALA A 142 9.70 -1.75 -13.28
N PRO A 143 10.83 -1.19 -12.79
CA PRO A 143 11.73 -0.39 -13.62
C PRO A 143 12.51 -1.22 -14.66
N GLY A 144 12.59 -2.54 -14.45
CA GLY A 144 13.24 -3.48 -15.36
C GLY A 144 13.07 -4.91 -14.90
N TYR A 145 13.57 -5.83 -15.71
CA TYR A 145 13.50 -7.27 -15.49
C TYR A 145 14.84 -7.90 -15.92
N THR A 146 15.32 -8.87 -15.15
CA THR A 146 16.39 -9.73 -15.67
C THR A 146 15.84 -10.57 -16.84
N GLU A 147 16.72 -11.03 -17.72
CA GLU A 147 16.32 -11.84 -18.87
C GLU A 147 15.57 -13.11 -18.42
N GLU A 148 16.10 -13.81 -17.42
CA GLU A 148 15.46 -14.99 -16.83
C GLU A 148 14.08 -14.66 -16.23
N ALA A 149 13.96 -13.57 -15.48
CA ALA A 149 12.68 -13.14 -14.91
C ALA A 149 11.64 -12.88 -15.99
N LEU A 150 12.02 -12.20 -17.06
CA LEU A 150 11.14 -11.87 -18.16
C LEU A 150 10.64 -13.13 -18.88
N GLU A 151 11.51 -14.12 -19.11
CA GLU A 151 11.12 -15.41 -19.71
C GLU A 151 10.13 -16.17 -18.82
N ILE A 152 10.39 -16.24 -17.52
CA ILE A 152 9.49 -16.87 -16.53
C ILE A 152 8.12 -16.21 -16.57
N LEU A 153 8.06 -14.87 -16.51
CA LEU A 153 6.81 -14.13 -16.48
C LEU A 153 6.03 -14.21 -17.80
N LYS A 154 6.73 -14.19 -18.95
CA LYS A 154 6.11 -14.38 -20.27
C LYS A 154 5.45 -15.76 -20.43
N SER A 155 5.97 -16.79 -19.76
CA SER A 155 5.38 -18.12 -19.78
C SER A 155 4.10 -18.27 -18.94
N LYS A 156 3.84 -17.32 -18.02
CA LYS A 156 2.69 -17.35 -17.13
C LYS A 156 1.37 -17.10 -17.89
N ARG A 157 0.26 -17.71 -17.43
CA ARG A 157 -1.09 -17.59 -18.03
C ARG A 157 -1.11 -17.89 -19.53
N ASN A 158 -0.40 -18.93 -19.94
CA ASN A 158 -0.26 -19.31 -21.35
C ASN A 158 0.22 -18.14 -22.25
N GLY A 159 1.17 -17.36 -21.75
CA GLY A 159 1.76 -16.24 -22.49
C GLY A 159 0.98 -14.91 -22.40
N SER A 160 -0.11 -14.85 -21.65
CA SER A 160 -0.96 -13.65 -21.57
C SER A 160 -0.76 -12.80 -20.31
N TYR A 161 0.18 -13.17 -19.43
CA TYR A 161 0.45 -12.40 -18.20
C TYR A 161 0.95 -10.99 -18.53
N LEU A 162 0.40 -9.99 -17.84
CA LEU A 162 0.76 -8.60 -18.11
C LEU A 162 2.08 -8.24 -17.42
N VAL A 163 3.07 -7.85 -18.22
CA VAL A 163 4.39 -7.40 -17.76
C VAL A 163 4.63 -5.99 -18.29
N MET A 164 4.80 -5.04 -17.38
CA MET A 164 4.99 -3.63 -17.70
C MET A 164 6.32 -3.12 -17.17
N GLN A 165 7.04 -2.38 -17.99
CA GLN A 165 8.24 -1.66 -17.60
C GLN A 165 7.94 -0.17 -17.51
N MET A 166 8.22 0.44 -16.37
CA MET A 166 8.08 1.86 -16.14
C MET A 166 9.42 2.57 -16.32
N ASN A 167 9.41 3.75 -16.95
CA ASN A 167 10.56 4.63 -16.92
C ASN A 167 10.73 5.21 -15.50
N PRO A 168 11.79 4.85 -14.75
CA PRO A 168 11.99 5.32 -13.38
C PRO A 168 12.23 6.84 -13.28
N ASP A 169 12.73 7.46 -14.36
CA ASP A 169 13.05 8.89 -14.40
C ASP A 169 11.85 9.75 -14.78
N TYR A 170 10.72 9.13 -15.13
CA TYR A 170 9.53 9.89 -15.47
C TYR A 170 9.00 10.66 -14.26
N VAL A 171 8.80 11.96 -14.49
CA VAL A 171 8.17 12.88 -13.53
C VAL A 171 6.88 13.38 -14.17
N PRO A 172 5.71 13.08 -13.59
CA PRO A 172 4.43 13.59 -14.09
C PRO A 172 4.33 15.11 -13.91
N GLU A 173 3.44 15.73 -14.69
CA GLU A 173 3.12 17.16 -14.55
C GLU A 173 2.65 17.48 -13.12
N GLU A 174 2.88 18.72 -12.70
CA GLU A 174 2.49 19.17 -11.35
C GLU A 174 0.96 19.27 -11.20
N GLN A 175 0.27 19.61 -12.30
CA GLN A 175 -1.18 19.68 -12.31
C GLN A 175 -1.80 18.38 -12.79
N GLU A 176 -2.74 17.87 -12.02
CA GLU A 176 -3.54 16.69 -12.39
C GLU A 176 -5.00 17.08 -12.61
N THR A 177 -5.62 16.48 -13.61
CA THR A 177 -7.02 16.73 -13.97
C THR A 177 -7.83 15.46 -13.86
N LYS A 178 -9.04 15.58 -13.33
CA LYS A 178 -10.05 14.51 -13.26
C LYS A 178 -11.35 15.03 -13.86
N GLN A 179 -12.00 14.20 -14.66
CA GLN A 179 -13.30 14.52 -15.23
C GLN A 179 -14.40 13.68 -14.60
N VAL A 180 -15.45 14.32 -14.13
CA VAL A 180 -16.64 13.66 -13.57
C VAL A 180 -17.88 14.35 -14.15
N PHE A 181 -18.76 13.59 -14.74
CA PHE A 181 -20.01 14.10 -15.35
C PHE A 181 -19.78 15.28 -16.34
N GLY A 182 -18.67 15.24 -17.11
CA GLY A 182 -18.31 16.29 -18.04
C GLY A 182 -17.64 17.52 -17.40
N ILE A 183 -17.59 17.60 -16.08
CA ILE A 183 -16.94 18.69 -15.33
C ILE A 183 -15.50 18.30 -15.05
N CYS A 184 -14.56 19.18 -15.40
CA CYS A 184 -13.15 19.01 -15.13
C CYS A 184 -12.79 19.58 -13.76
N PHE A 185 -12.06 18.78 -12.99
CA PHE A 185 -11.42 19.17 -11.74
C PHE A 185 -9.91 19.23 -11.98
N GLU A 186 -9.27 20.27 -11.51
CA GLU A 186 -7.82 20.43 -11.59
C GLU A 186 -7.27 20.74 -10.20
N GLN A 187 -6.17 20.09 -9.85
CA GLN A 187 -5.48 20.31 -8.60
C GLN A 187 -3.98 20.07 -8.76
N SER A 188 -3.19 20.59 -7.84
CA SER A 188 -1.78 20.20 -7.77
C SER A 188 -1.67 18.76 -7.32
N ARG A 189 -0.75 18.02 -7.90
CA ARG A 189 -0.42 16.66 -7.49
C ARG A 189 0.05 16.66 -6.03
N ASN A 190 -0.26 15.60 -5.29
CA ASN A 190 0.24 15.42 -3.92
C ASN A 190 1.75 15.13 -3.93
N ASN A 191 2.55 16.20 -3.91
CA ASN A 191 4.01 16.15 -3.92
C ASN A 191 4.63 16.18 -2.51
N ALA A 192 3.81 16.11 -1.44
CA ALA A 192 4.30 16.07 -0.07
C ALA A 192 5.25 14.87 0.11
N LYS A 193 6.51 15.16 0.44
CA LYS A 193 7.51 14.13 0.73
C LYS A 193 7.35 13.64 2.16
N ILE A 194 7.25 12.33 2.31
CA ILE A 194 7.17 11.68 3.61
C ILE A 194 8.57 11.20 3.98
N THR A 195 9.17 11.89 4.96
CA THR A 195 10.53 11.64 5.44
C THR A 195 10.56 11.52 6.96
N THR A 196 11.66 11.07 7.52
CA THR A 196 11.87 11.01 8.98
C THR A 196 11.77 12.36 9.67
N GLU A 197 11.94 13.46 8.94
CA GLU A 197 11.79 14.82 9.47
C GLU A 197 10.38 15.08 9.99
N LEU A 198 9.35 14.46 9.38
CA LEU A 198 7.97 14.52 9.86
C LEU A 198 7.79 13.94 11.27
N LEU A 199 8.72 13.08 11.70
CA LEU A 199 8.69 12.43 13.02
C LEU A 199 9.45 13.25 14.09
N ALA A 200 10.15 14.31 13.70
CA ALA A 200 10.95 15.13 14.63
C ALA A 200 10.06 15.84 15.69
N GLU A 201 8.87 16.28 15.27
CA GLU A 201 7.89 16.89 16.17
C GLU A 201 6.92 15.84 16.74
N CYS A 202 7.45 14.90 17.50
CA CYS A 202 6.63 13.86 18.15
C CYS A 202 5.74 14.48 19.24
N PRO A 203 4.40 14.44 19.15
CA PRO A 203 3.49 15.05 20.12
C PRO A 203 3.31 14.24 21.40
N THR A 204 3.73 12.97 21.42
CA THR A 204 3.55 12.07 22.56
C THR A 204 4.51 12.36 23.71
N LYS A 205 4.19 11.89 24.94
CA LYS A 205 5.06 12.04 26.13
C LYS A 205 6.42 11.36 25.90
N ASN A 206 6.42 10.17 25.32
CA ASN A 206 7.65 9.48 24.92
C ASN A 206 8.11 10.04 23.56
N LYS A 207 9.24 10.72 23.55
CA LYS A 207 9.84 11.29 22.34
C LYS A 207 10.81 10.34 21.63
N ASN A 208 11.14 9.23 22.25
CA ASN A 208 12.06 8.25 21.68
C ASN A 208 11.31 7.33 20.74
N ILE A 209 11.52 7.50 19.44
CA ILE A 209 10.98 6.62 18.39
C ILE A 209 12.16 5.73 17.92
N PRO A 210 12.13 4.42 18.19
CA PRO A 210 13.15 3.51 17.65
C PRO A 210 13.18 3.53 16.11
N ASP A 211 14.35 3.29 15.51
CA ASP A 211 14.52 3.32 14.04
C ASP A 211 13.55 2.37 13.32
N THR A 212 13.29 1.20 13.91
CA THR A 212 12.32 0.24 13.38
C THR A 212 10.91 0.81 13.35
N ALA A 213 10.51 1.52 14.40
CA ALA A 213 9.20 2.18 14.47
C ALA A 213 9.13 3.39 13.53
N ALA A 214 10.22 4.16 13.40
CA ALA A 214 10.30 5.27 12.45
C ALA A 214 10.12 4.77 11.01
N ARG A 215 10.80 3.69 10.62
CA ARG A 215 10.61 3.03 9.33
C ARG A 215 9.16 2.60 9.15
N ASP A 216 8.57 1.91 10.12
CA ASP A 216 7.20 1.41 10.05
C ASP A 216 6.18 2.56 9.93
N LEU A 217 6.43 3.70 10.58
CA LEU A 217 5.61 4.91 10.42
C LEU A 217 5.72 5.49 9.00
N LEU A 218 6.92 5.53 8.39
CA LEU A 218 7.07 5.95 7.00
C LEU A 218 6.31 5.02 6.04
N VAL A 219 6.43 3.70 6.22
CA VAL A 219 5.68 2.72 5.43
C VAL A 219 4.17 2.95 5.57
N ALA A 220 3.69 3.21 6.79
CA ALA A 220 2.28 3.47 7.04
C ALA A 220 1.78 4.75 6.35
N LEU A 221 2.50 5.87 6.52
CA LEU A 221 2.15 7.16 5.95
C LEU A 221 2.12 7.12 4.42
N ILE A 222 3.14 6.53 3.79
CA ILE A 222 3.23 6.39 2.35
C ILE A 222 2.13 5.45 1.83
N THR A 223 1.89 4.32 2.49
CA THR A 223 0.79 3.42 2.11
C THR A 223 -0.56 4.14 2.13
N LEU A 224 -0.84 4.92 3.18
CA LEU A 224 -2.10 5.65 3.29
C LEU A 224 -2.21 6.83 2.31
N LYS A 225 -1.10 7.44 1.90
CA LYS A 225 -1.08 8.48 0.85
C LYS A 225 -1.68 7.97 -0.46
N TYR A 226 -1.49 6.69 -0.77
CA TYR A 226 -1.99 6.03 -1.98
C TYR A 226 -3.23 5.15 -1.73
N THR A 227 -3.88 5.31 -0.58
CA THR A 227 -5.09 4.57 -0.20
C THR A 227 -6.32 5.48 -0.22
N GLN A 228 -7.41 4.99 -0.79
CA GLN A 228 -8.68 5.72 -0.83
C GLN A 228 -9.18 6.05 0.59
N SER A 229 -9.45 7.32 0.84
CA SER A 229 -9.98 7.82 2.11
C SER A 229 -11.46 7.42 2.31
N ASN A 230 -11.96 7.24 3.55
CA ASN A 230 -11.21 7.14 4.78
C ASN A 230 -10.39 5.86 4.81
N SER A 231 -9.23 5.92 5.42
CA SER A 231 -8.33 4.77 5.46
C SER A 231 -7.58 4.67 6.79
N VAL A 232 -7.25 3.44 7.16
CA VAL A 232 -6.43 3.09 8.32
C VAL A 232 -5.52 1.94 7.92
N CYS A 233 -4.26 1.92 8.36
CA CYS A 233 -3.41 0.75 8.22
C CYS A 233 -2.65 0.45 9.51
N TYR A 234 -2.27 -0.81 9.66
CA TYR A 234 -1.33 -1.28 10.68
C TYR A 234 -0.04 -1.74 10.00
N VAL A 235 1.08 -1.35 10.58
CA VAL A 235 2.41 -1.66 10.02
C VAL A 235 3.30 -2.25 11.10
N LYS A 236 4.00 -3.32 10.75
CA LYS A 236 5.00 -3.97 11.60
C LYS A 236 6.11 -4.56 10.76
N GLY A 237 7.36 -4.36 11.18
CA GLY A 237 8.50 -4.97 10.53
C GLY A 237 8.73 -4.53 9.08
N GLY A 238 8.32 -3.30 8.70
CA GLY A 238 8.42 -2.79 7.34
C GLY A 238 7.29 -3.23 6.41
N GLN A 239 6.24 -3.84 6.95
CA GLN A 239 5.11 -4.38 6.20
C GLN A 239 3.79 -3.77 6.70
N ALA A 240 2.95 -3.31 5.78
CA ALA A 240 1.55 -3.02 6.06
C ALA A 240 0.79 -4.35 6.20
N ILE A 241 0.51 -4.73 7.44
CA ILE A 241 -0.11 -6.01 7.80
C ILE A 241 -1.63 -6.02 7.71
N GLY A 242 -2.23 -4.85 7.52
CA GLY A 242 -3.65 -4.71 7.26
C GLY A 242 -3.99 -3.29 6.84
N ILE A 243 -4.87 -3.15 5.86
CA ILE A 243 -5.28 -1.87 5.28
C ILE A 243 -6.80 -1.84 5.15
N GLY A 244 -7.44 -0.89 5.83
CA GLY A 244 -8.85 -0.57 5.63
C GLY A 244 -8.97 0.68 4.76
N ALA A 245 -9.65 0.57 3.61
CA ALA A 245 -9.69 1.60 2.59
C ALA A 245 -11.11 1.96 2.17
N GLY A 246 -11.35 3.22 1.79
CA GLY A 246 -12.55 3.66 1.10
C GLY A 246 -13.84 3.58 1.92
N GLN A 247 -13.75 3.56 3.26
CA GLN A 247 -14.91 3.45 4.12
C GLN A 247 -15.46 4.83 4.52
N GLN A 248 -16.76 4.89 4.79
CA GLN A 248 -17.42 6.12 5.24
C GLN A 248 -17.02 6.52 6.66
N SER A 249 -16.48 5.61 7.47
CA SER A 249 -15.98 5.91 8.80
C SER A 249 -14.66 5.21 9.09
N ARG A 250 -13.81 5.83 9.93
CA ARG A 250 -12.55 5.23 10.37
C ARG A 250 -12.75 4.02 11.26
N ILE A 251 -13.86 3.96 11.98
CA ILE A 251 -14.21 2.78 12.80
C ILE A 251 -14.38 1.57 11.89
N HIS A 252 -15.04 1.72 10.73
CA HIS A 252 -15.18 0.64 9.76
C HIS A 252 -13.84 0.25 9.15
N CYS A 253 -12.96 1.22 8.81
CA CYS A 253 -11.60 0.92 8.37
C CYS A 253 -10.83 0.10 9.41
N THR A 254 -10.88 0.53 10.67
CA THR A 254 -10.21 -0.16 11.79
C THR A 254 -10.75 -1.57 11.98
N SER A 255 -12.07 -1.76 11.91
CA SER A 255 -12.71 -3.07 12.02
C SER A 255 -12.28 -4.02 10.90
N LEU A 256 -12.22 -3.53 9.65
CA LEU A 256 -11.75 -4.32 8.51
C LEU A 256 -10.30 -4.77 8.71
N VAL A 257 -9.43 -3.88 9.13
CA VAL A 257 -8.02 -4.21 9.36
C VAL A 257 -7.87 -5.27 10.44
N LEU A 258 -8.60 -5.13 11.54
CA LEU A 258 -8.51 -6.07 12.67
C LEU A 258 -9.05 -7.46 12.34
N THR A 259 -10.01 -7.58 11.40
CA THR A 259 -10.46 -8.90 10.93
C THR A 259 -9.43 -9.60 10.04
N LEU A 260 -8.53 -8.86 9.43
CA LEU A 260 -7.42 -9.40 8.64
C LEU A 260 -6.24 -9.85 9.52
N PHE A 261 -6.24 -9.50 10.79
CA PHE A 261 -5.19 -9.79 11.76
C PHE A 261 -5.20 -11.26 12.23
N HIS A 262 -5.05 -12.19 11.30
CA HIS A 262 -4.90 -13.62 11.61
C HIS A 262 -3.45 -14.09 11.48
N VAL A 263 -2.53 -13.16 11.24
CA VAL A 263 -1.10 -13.47 11.16
C VAL A 263 -0.52 -13.35 12.56
N ASP A 264 -0.53 -14.46 13.26
CA ASP A 264 0.05 -14.57 14.58
C ASP A 264 1.56 -14.76 14.47
N GLU A 265 2.32 -13.68 14.59
CA GLU A 265 3.77 -13.75 14.84
C GLU A 265 4.07 -14.08 16.28
N SER A 266 3.06 -14.26 17.11
CA SER A 266 3.35 -14.50 18.50
C SER A 266 4.01 -15.86 18.67
N ASP A 267 5.13 -15.87 19.36
CA ASP A 267 5.38 -16.93 20.33
C ASP A 267 4.02 -17.34 20.89
N ALA A 268 3.74 -18.63 20.91
CA ALA A 268 2.45 -19.25 21.25
C ALA A 268 1.75 -18.76 22.55
N THR A 269 2.26 -17.72 23.17
CA THR A 269 1.81 -17.10 24.42
C THR A 269 1.11 -15.74 24.24
N GLU A 270 1.18 -15.08 23.06
CA GLU A 270 0.55 -13.77 22.84
C GLU A 270 -0.36 -13.76 21.61
N ARG A 271 -1.49 -14.44 21.69
CA ARG A 271 -2.55 -14.34 20.68
C ARG A 271 -3.29 -13.04 20.86
N LEU A 272 -3.18 -12.14 19.87
CA LEU A 272 -4.11 -11.04 19.69
C LEU A 272 -5.45 -11.62 19.21
N VAL A 273 -6.32 -11.96 20.12
CA VAL A 273 -7.72 -12.26 19.80
C VAL A 273 -8.46 -10.94 19.85
N GLY A 274 -8.56 -10.28 18.70
CA GLY A 274 -9.41 -9.10 18.53
C GLY A 274 -10.86 -9.51 18.60
N CYS A 275 -11.48 -9.42 19.75
CA CYS A 275 -12.94 -9.45 19.86
C CYS A 275 -13.46 -8.05 20.04
N PHE A 276 -14.15 -7.52 19.00
CA PHE A 276 -14.97 -6.34 19.16
C PHE A 276 -16.23 -6.70 19.92
N ASN A 277 -16.40 -6.15 21.11
CA ASN A 277 -17.70 -6.10 21.72
C ASN A 277 -18.44 -4.82 21.23
N ARG A 278 -19.74 -4.74 21.50
CA ARG A 278 -20.61 -3.60 21.12
C ARG A 278 -20.14 -2.22 21.62
N ARG A 279 -19.01 -2.13 22.35
CA ARG A 279 -18.44 -0.91 22.94
C ARG A 279 -17.08 -0.52 22.35
N GLY A 280 -16.58 -1.19 21.32
CA GLY A 280 -15.31 -0.84 20.68
C GLY A 280 -14.07 -1.14 21.52
N LEU A 281 -14.10 -2.16 22.33
CA LEU A 281 -12.97 -2.62 23.17
C LEU A 281 -12.17 -3.70 22.44
N LEU A 282 -10.87 -3.53 22.38
CA LEU A 282 -9.92 -4.56 21.96
C LEU A 282 -9.46 -5.32 23.21
N VAL A 283 -9.62 -6.63 23.21
CA VAL A 283 -9.15 -7.48 24.31
C VAL A 283 -7.88 -8.21 23.86
N GLU A 284 -6.74 -7.76 24.32
CA GLU A 284 -5.46 -8.45 24.17
C GLU A 284 -5.25 -9.34 25.42
N ASN A 285 -5.05 -10.63 25.23
CA ASN A 285 -4.67 -11.62 26.24
C ASN A 285 -4.63 -11.11 27.70
N LYS A 286 -5.81 -10.90 28.32
CA LYS A 286 -6.03 -10.44 29.70
C LYS A 286 -5.71 -8.96 30.00
N ARG A 287 -5.41 -8.11 29.02
CA ARG A 287 -5.36 -6.66 29.22
C ARG A 287 -6.38 -5.97 28.31
N LEU A 288 -7.30 -5.26 28.93
CA LEU A 288 -8.23 -4.37 28.24
C LEU A 288 -7.44 -3.15 27.77
N VAL A 289 -7.36 -2.92 26.46
CA VAL A 289 -6.94 -1.64 25.92
C VAL A 289 -8.20 -0.85 25.60
N GLU A 290 -8.50 0.12 26.44
CA GLU A 290 -9.62 1.04 26.20
C GLU A 290 -9.19 2.03 25.11
N PHE A 291 -9.71 1.89 23.90
CA PHE A 291 -9.68 3.01 22.96
C PHE A 291 -10.69 4.02 23.44
N GLY A 292 -10.20 5.13 24.01
CA GLY A 292 -11.04 6.22 24.45
C GLY A 292 -11.99 6.63 23.34
N THR A 293 -13.27 6.35 23.48
CA THR A 293 -14.29 7.02 22.71
C THR A 293 -14.23 8.47 23.10
N LEU A 294 -13.69 9.32 22.26
CA LEU A 294 -13.83 10.76 22.36
C LEU A 294 -15.33 11.11 22.22
N HIS A 295 -16.06 11.03 23.31
CA HIS A 295 -17.32 11.72 23.47
C HIS A 295 -16.95 13.17 23.80
N GLY A 296 -16.61 13.92 22.75
CA GLY A 296 -16.56 15.36 22.83
C GLY A 296 -17.98 15.90 22.86
N ASN A 297 -18.42 16.40 23.97
CA ASN A 297 -19.57 17.31 24.00
C ASN A 297 -19.24 18.52 23.09
N GLY A 298 -19.87 18.54 21.92
CA GLY A 298 -20.33 19.76 21.26
C GLY A 298 -19.30 20.77 20.75
N SER A 299 -18.06 20.42 20.42
CA SER A 299 -17.21 21.30 19.64
C SER A 299 -16.59 20.54 18.45
N GLN A 300 -16.92 21.00 17.25
CA GLN A 300 -16.32 20.50 16.02
C GLN A 300 -14.85 20.88 15.99
N ALA A 301 -13.97 19.89 16.18
CA ALA A 301 -12.55 20.07 15.92
C ALA A 301 -12.29 19.81 14.43
N HIS A 302 -11.88 20.83 13.71
CA HIS A 302 -11.41 20.72 12.35
C HIS A 302 -9.90 20.46 12.36
N VAL A 303 -9.45 19.39 11.73
CA VAL A 303 -8.03 19.02 11.63
C VAL A 303 -7.61 19.04 10.15
N GLY A 304 -6.80 19.99 9.77
CA GLY A 304 -6.16 20.02 8.44
C GLY A 304 -4.96 19.10 8.42
N GLY A 305 -5.02 18.08 7.57
CA GLY A 305 -3.90 17.26 7.11
C GLY A 305 -2.89 16.79 8.17
N CYS A 306 -3.31 16.26 9.32
CA CYS A 306 -2.40 15.65 10.27
C CYS A 306 -2.46 14.12 10.22
N ALA A 307 -1.30 13.49 10.06
CA ALA A 307 -1.13 12.08 10.33
C ALA A 307 -0.82 11.89 11.82
N CYS A 308 -1.68 11.18 12.55
CA CYS A 308 -1.39 10.77 13.92
C CYS A 308 -0.92 9.33 13.91
N GLY A 309 0.31 9.08 14.34
CA GLY A 309 0.86 7.74 14.52
C GLY A 309 0.93 7.39 16.01
N VAL A 310 0.54 6.19 16.35
CA VAL A 310 0.66 5.64 17.70
C VAL A 310 1.49 4.37 17.63
N VAL A 311 2.52 4.29 18.45
CA VAL A 311 3.32 3.07 18.60
C VAL A 311 2.86 2.35 19.87
N LEU A 312 2.27 1.18 19.70
CA LEU A 312 1.87 0.30 20.81
C LEU A 312 2.81 -0.92 20.82
N GLY A 313 3.76 -0.91 21.73
CA GLY A 313 4.80 -1.94 21.77
C GLY A 313 5.64 -1.94 20.49
N SER A 314 5.65 -3.03 19.72
CA SER A 314 6.34 -3.15 18.43
C SER A 314 5.43 -2.89 17.21
N LEU A 315 4.20 -2.41 17.42
CA LEU A 315 3.22 -2.16 16.35
C LEU A 315 3.07 -0.67 16.09
N ALA A 316 3.26 -0.24 14.84
CA ALA A 316 2.97 1.13 14.42
C ALA A 316 1.56 1.22 13.82
N VAL A 317 0.75 2.09 14.38
CA VAL A 317 -0.61 2.37 13.90
C VAL A 317 -0.68 3.80 13.42
N VAL A 318 -1.07 4.00 12.17
CA VAL A 318 -1.19 5.33 11.58
C VAL A 318 -2.62 5.56 11.11
N PHE A 319 -3.18 6.68 11.55
CA PHE A 319 -4.48 7.17 11.12
C PHE A 319 -4.29 8.35 10.17
N PHE A 320 -4.74 8.24 8.94
CA PHE A 320 -4.75 9.38 8.02
C PHE A 320 -6.13 10.04 8.07
N SER A 321 -6.15 11.33 8.39
CA SER A 321 -7.35 12.14 8.43
C SER A 321 -7.14 13.41 7.61
N LEU A 322 -7.90 13.58 6.55
CA LEU A 322 -8.14 14.89 5.95
C LEU A 322 -9.20 15.61 6.80
N VAL A 323 -8.77 16.35 7.82
CA VAL A 323 -9.64 17.23 8.60
C VAL A 323 -8.81 18.46 8.93
N GLU A 324 -9.31 19.65 8.64
CA GLU A 324 -8.66 20.92 8.96
C GLU A 324 -8.60 21.16 10.48
N ILE A 325 -7.41 21.51 11.01
CA ILE A 325 -7.26 21.91 12.41
C ILE A 325 -7.42 23.43 12.50
N THR A 326 -8.45 23.90 13.15
CA THR A 326 -8.47 25.24 13.72
C THR A 326 -7.84 25.18 15.13
N HIS A 327 -6.92 26.12 15.38
CA HIS A 327 -6.08 26.21 16.55
C HIS A 327 -6.83 26.10 17.89
N GLU A 328 -6.94 24.90 18.45
CA GLU A 328 -7.07 24.74 19.88
C GLU A 328 -6.35 23.46 20.33
N LYS A 329 -5.50 23.62 21.35
CA LYS A 329 -4.65 22.57 21.91
C LYS A 329 -5.49 21.43 22.47
N ILE A 330 -5.40 20.25 21.88
CA ILE A 330 -5.89 19.02 22.51
C ILE A 330 -4.76 18.43 23.36
N ALA A 331 -4.91 18.50 24.66
CA ALA A 331 -4.05 17.78 25.60
C ALA A 331 -4.53 16.33 25.69
N PHE A 332 -3.68 15.39 25.29
CA PHE A 332 -3.90 13.98 25.57
C PHE A 332 -3.39 13.68 26.99
N THR A 333 -4.28 13.23 27.84
CA THR A 333 -3.95 12.59 29.12
C THR A 333 -3.77 11.11 28.93
#